data_7c41d52b8b4b3207278bfbfa29c2a866
#
_entry.id   7c41d52b8b4b3207278bfbfa29c2a866
#
_cell.length_a   1.000
_cell.length_b   1.000
_cell.length_c   1.000
_cell.angle_alpha   90.00
_cell.angle_beta   90.00
_cell.angle_gamma   90.00
#
_symmetry.space_group_name_H-M   'P 1'
#
loop_
_entity.id
_entity.type
_entity.pdbx_description
1 polymer ?
#
loop_
_entity_poly.entity_id
_entity_poly.type
_entity_poly.pdbx_seq_one_letter_code
_entity_poly.pdbx_strand_id
1 'polypeptide(L)'
;MALACGDSYYMPPASARRMAADLSVLPAWYAAPGDAVLTDALLHGEQVKNLSPLLPAVEFVTGLSSSYTKISPWGWNPSLLRRLREAGITNQACLTDEEMKRIRELSGRQTAVHVLSAIRKKKWLHSASAVSEYDCVMEDFLTLPEGTDTNVPFVGESFLFHTENEVESFVRSHPSAVLKSPWSGSGRGIQYTSGEFTRPL
;
A
#
# COMPACT_ATOMS: atom_id res chain seq x y z
N MET A 1 -2.15 -1.90 7.65
CA MET A 1 -3.10 -1.52 8.72
C MET A 1 -3.14 0.00 8.93
N ALA A 2 -2.05 0.69 9.31
CA ALA A 2 -2.06 2.14 9.56
C ALA A 2 -2.56 2.98 8.36
N LEU A 3 -2.10 2.68 7.15
CA LEU A 3 -2.57 3.35 5.94
C LEU A 3 -4.05 3.06 5.65
N ALA A 4 -4.49 1.83 5.84
CA ALA A 4 -5.89 1.41 5.64
C ALA A 4 -6.85 2.10 6.60
N CYS A 5 -6.47 2.21 7.88
CA CYS A 5 -7.26 2.89 8.91
C CYS A 5 -7.45 4.37 8.59
N GLY A 6 -6.44 5.04 8.01
CA GLY A 6 -6.50 6.48 7.70
C GLY A 6 -6.43 7.38 8.92
N ASP A 7 -6.22 6.83 10.11
CA ASP A 7 -6.16 7.56 11.37
C ASP A 7 -4.73 7.99 11.69
N SER A 8 -4.54 9.28 11.95
CA SER A 8 -3.25 9.85 12.34
C SER A 8 -2.82 9.47 13.77
N TYR A 9 -3.74 8.97 14.58
CA TYR A 9 -3.48 8.48 15.95
C TYR A 9 -3.52 6.96 16.05
N TYR A 10 -3.48 6.25 14.91
CA TYR A 10 -3.49 4.80 14.89
C TYR A 10 -2.39 4.20 15.78
N MET A 11 -2.79 3.36 16.72
CA MET A 11 -1.90 2.60 17.60
C MET A 11 -1.78 1.16 17.12
N PRO A 12 -0.63 0.75 16.58
CA PRO A 12 -0.44 -0.63 16.17
C PRO A 12 -0.45 -1.59 17.37
N PRO A 13 -0.87 -2.86 17.17
CA PRO A 13 -0.76 -3.90 18.19
C PRO A 13 0.69 -4.06 18.69
N ALA A 14 0.87 -4.56 19.91
CA ALA A 14 2.18 -4.73 20.53
C ALA A 14 3.13 -5.60 19.67
N SER A 15 2.62 -6.67 19.05
CA SER A 15 3.39 -7.52 18.13
C SER A 15 3.90 -6.76 16.90
N ALA A 16 3.07 -5.89 16.32
CA ALA A 16 3.48 -5.07 15.18
C ALA A 16 4.50 -3.99 15.58
N ARG A 17 4.39 -3.42 16.77
CA ARG A 17 5.39 -2.49 17.32
C ARG A 17 6.74 -3.17 17.53
N ARG A 18 6.74 -4.38 18.13
CA ARG A 18 7.95 -5.17 18.30
C ARG A 18 8.60 -5.49 16.97
N MET A 19 7.83 -5.99 16.01
CA MET A 19 8.34 -6.27 14.66
C MET A 19 8.93 -5.02 14.00
N ALA A 20 8.29 -3.86 14.14
CA ALA A 20 8.81 -2.61 13.59
C ALA A 20 10.14 -2.20 14.25
N ALA A 21 10.28 -2.40 15.56
CA ALA A 21 11.53 -2.17 16.28
C ALA A 21 12.64 -3.16 15.82
N ASP A 22 12.34 -4.45 15.77
CA ASP A 22 13.28 -5.49 15.34
C ASP A 22 13.78 -5.27 13.90
N LEU A 23 12.92 -4.73 13.02
CA LEU A 23 13.25 -4.47 11.61
C LEU A 23 13.73 -3.04 11.34
N SER A 24 13.87 -2.20 12.36
CA SER A 24 14.22 -0.78 12.18
C SER A 24 15.58 -0.54 11.53
N VAL A 25 16.50 -1.51 11.60
CA VAL A 25 17.83 -1.45 10.95
C VAL A 25 17.82 -1.82 9.46
N LEU A 26 16.77 -2.46 8.96
CA LEU A 26 16.73 -2.93 7.56
C LEU A 26 16.91 -1.83 6.52
N PRO A 27 16.45 -0.59 6.70
CA PRO A 27 16.71 0.49 5.75
C PRO A 27 18.19 0.72 5.47
N ALA A 28 19.09 0.41 6.42
CA ALA A 28 20.51 0.55 6.21
C ALA A 28 21.07 -0.28 5.04
N TRP A 29 20.40 -1.36 4.64
CA TRP A 29 20.84 -2.23 3.54
C TRP A 29 20.69 -1.60 2.15
N TYR A 30 19.82 -0.60 2.01
CA TYR A 30 19.53 0.09 0.74
C TYR A 30 19.69 1.61 0.82
N ALA A 31 20.13 2.12 1.97
CA ALA A 31 20.46 3.52 2.15
C ALA A 31 21.76 3.89 1.39
N ALA A 32 21.87 5.17 1.02
CA ALA A 32 23.11 5.68 0.45
C ALA A 32 24.13 6.05 1.55
N PRO A 33 25.42 6.06 1.25
CA PRO A 33 26.42 6.58 2.18
C PRO A 33 26.09 8.02 2.60
N GLY A 34 26.09 8.27 3.91
CA GLY A 34 25.72 9.55 4.50
C GLY A 34 24.25 9.71 4.84
N ASP A 35 23.41 8.75 4.51
CA ASP A 35 22.01 8.75 4.98
C ASP A 35 21.92 8.46 6.49
N ALA A 36 20.88 9.01 7.12
CA ALA A 36 20.52 8.70 8.49
C ALA A 36 19.41 7.63 8.51
N VAL A 37 19.61 6.58 9.29
CA VAL A 37 18.64 5.49 9.50
C VAL A 37 18.06 5.60 10.90
N LEU A 38 16.75 5.86 11.00
CA LEU A 38 16.04 5.93 12.27
C LEU A 38 15.83 4.51 12.82
N THR A 39 16.40 4.25 14.00
CA THR A 39 16.28 2.97 14.69
C THR A 39 15.59 3.13 16.04
N ASP A 40 15.06 2.05 16.58
CA ASP A 40 14.59 2.01 17.95
C ASP A 40 15.76 2.13 18.92
N ALA A 41 15.58 2.87 20.02
CA ALA A 41 16.64 3.09 21.03
C ALA A 41 17.18 1.77 21.63
N LEU A 42 16.35 0.74 21.69
CA LEU A 42 16.73 -0.58 22.19
C LEU A 42 17.69 -1.33 21.28
N LEU A 43 17.68 -1.02 19.99
CA LEU A 43 18.55 -1.66 18.99
C LEU A 43 19.86 -0.88 18.76
N HIS A 44 20.05 0.23 19.43
CA HIS A 44 21.22 1.10 19.29
C HIS A 44 22.44 0.60 20.06
N GLY A 45 22.67 -0.68 20.07
CA GLY A 45 23.75 -1.33 20.84
C GLY A 45 24.69 -2.16 19.97
N GLU A 46 25.23 -3.22 20.56
CA GLU A 46 26.20 -4.14 19.92
C GLU A 46 25.69 -4.75 18.62
N GLN A 47 24.39 -4.96 18.47
CA GLN A 47 23.80 -5.54 17.25
C GLN A 47 24.07 -4.63 16.03
N VAL A 48 23.90 -3.33 16.18
CA VAL A 48 24.18 -2.37 15.10
C VAL A 48 25.68 -2.31 14.79
N LYS A 49 26.54 -2.36 15.84
CA LYS A 49 27.98 -2.40 15.66
C LYS A 49 28.47 -3.61 14.89
N ASN A 50 27.86 -4.77 15.13
CA ASN A 50 28.20 -6.02 14.44
C ASN A 50 27.75 -6.02 12.96
N LEU A 51 26.71 -5.29 12.61
CA LEU A 51 26.25 -5.12 11.23
C LEU A 51 27.00 -4.04 10.46
N SER A 52 27.55 -3.05 11.16
CA SER A 52 28.23 -1.89 10.57
C SER A 52 29.29 -2.23 9.49
N PRO A 53 30.13 -3.27 9.63
CA PRO A 53 31.12 -3.61 8.60
C PRO A 53 30.48 -4.10 7.28
N LEU A 54 29.22 -4.52 7.31
CA LEU A 54 28.49 -5.09 6.15
C LEU A 54 27.58 -4.06 5.48
N LEU A 55 27.40 -2.89 6.08
CA LEU A 55 26.48 -1.87 5.64
C LEU A 55 27.19 -0.69 5.00
N PRO A 56 26.51 0.10 4.14
CA PRO A 56 27.00 1.39 3.71
C PRO A 56 27.34 2.28 4.91
N ALA A 57 28.15 3.31 4.73
CA ALA A 57 28.49 4.29 5.76
C ALA A 57 27.27 5.17 6.06
N VAL A 58 26.35 4.66 6.87
CA VAL A 58 25.12 5.35 7.32
C VAL A 58 25.23 5.77 8.77
N GLU A 59 24.49 6.81 9.16
CA GLU A 59 24.33 7.23 10.53
C GLU A 59 23.08 6.57 11.15
N PHE A 60 23.22 5.85 12.27
CA PHE A 60 22.08 5.35 13.01
C PHE A 60 21.64 6.39 14.05
N VAL A 61 20.38 6.82 13.94
CA VAL A 61 19.79 7.84 14.81
C VAL A 61 18.56 7.30 15.53
N THR A 62 18.32 7.78 16.75
CA THR A 62 17.15 7.39 17.56
C THR A 62 16.09 8.49 17.63
N GLY A 63 16.35 9.63 17.01
CA GLY A 63 15.44 10.77 16.98
C GLY A 63 15.29 11.37 15.59
N LEU A 64 14.19 12.06 15.39
CA LEU A 64 13.92 12.83 14.19
C LEU A 64 14.57 14.22 14.31
N SER A 65 15.14 14.73 13.22
CA SER A 65 15.68 16.07 13.12
C SER A 65 15.00 16.86 12.00
N SER A 66 14.71 18.13 12.25
CA SER A 66 14.17 19.05 11.24
C SER A 66 15.17 19.38 10.12
N SER A 67 16.43 18.99 10.26
CA SER A 67 17.47 19.19 9.25
C SER A 67 17.38 18.23 8.04
N TYR A 68 16.58 17.17 8.14
CA TYR A 68 16.43 16.23 7.03
C TYR A 68 15.68 16.84 5.85
N THR A 69 16.28 16.76 4.67
CA THR A 69 15.73 17.31 3.43
C THR A 69 14.86 16.30 2.65
N LYS A 70 15.01 15.02 2.94
CA LYS A 70 14.25 13.93 2.30
C LYS A 70 13.97 12.84 3.33
N ILE A 71 12.75 12.33 3.30
CA ILE A 71 12.32 11.20 4.12
C ILE A 71 11.93 10.06 3.20
N SER A 72 12.50 8.88 3.43
CA SER A 72 12.21 7.66 2.67
C SER A 72 11.77 6.56 3.63
N PRO A 73 10.51 6.53 4.05
CA PRO A 73 10.03 5.50 4.97
C PRO A 73 9.74 4.20 4.22
N TRP A 74 9.71 3.08 4.92
CA TRP A 74 9.25 1.81 4.38
C TRP A 74 7.80 1.85 3.87
N GLY A 75 6.98 2.71 4.45
CA GLY A 75 5.62 2.97 3.98
C GLY A 75 5.04 4.21 4.62
N TRP A 76 4.46 5.07 3.80
CA TRP A 76 3.77 6.26 4.24
C TRP A 76 2.43 5.91 4.91
N ASN A 77 2.10 6.59 5.98
CA ASN A 77 0.80 6.53 6.63
C ASN A 77 0.54 7.81 7.45
N PRO A 78 -0.73 8.11 7.79
CA PRO A 78 -1.07 9.35 8.48
C PRO A 78 -0.40 9.52 9.85
N SER A 79 -0.19 8.42 10.58
CA SER A 79 0.47 8.46 11.89
C SER A 79 1.95 8.83 11.78
N LEU A 80 2.66 8.32 10.78
CA LEU A 80 4.03 8.72 10.49
C LEU A 80 4.09 10.19 10.08
N LEU A 81 3.23 10.62 9.16
CA LEU A 81 3.19 12.00 8.68
C LEU A 81 2.98 12.99 9.83
N ARG A 82 2.06 12.69 10.76
CA ARG A 82 1.87 13.48 11.97
C ARG A 82 3.15 13.58 12.80
N ARG A 83 3.80 12.45 13.08
CA ARG A 83 5.05 12.42 13.87
C ARG A 83 6.18 13.24 13.23
N LEU A 84 6.32 13.19 11.91
CA LEU A 84 7.31 13.98 11.18
C LEU A 84 7.02 15.48 11.31
N ARG A 85 5.76 15.89 11.17
CA ARG A 85 5.33 17.28 11.34
C ARG A 85 5.55 17.79 12.77
N GLU A 86 5.24 16.97 13.77
CA GLU A 86 5.51 17.27 15.19
C GLU A 86 7.00 17.45 15.48
N ALA A 87 7.87 16.74 14.75
CA ALA A 87 9.32 16.90 14.81
C ALA A 87 9.85 18.10 14.01
N GLY A 88 8.97 18.93 13.43
CA GLY A 88 9.33 20.11 12.64
C GLY A 88 9.86 19.83 11.25
N ILE A 89 9.67 18.60 10.74
CA ILE A 89 10.04 18.24 9.37
C ILE A 89 8.99 18.81 8.41
N THR A 90 9.43 19.66 7.49
CA THR A 90 8.55 20.45 6.61
C THR A 90 8.00 19.67 5.43
N ASN A 91 7.03 20.27 4.74
CA ASN A 91 6.38 19.70 3.56
C ASN A 91 7.32 19.39 2.38
N GLN A 92 8.52 19.98 2.34
CA GLN A 92 9.50 19.65 1.28
C GLN A 92 10.07 18.23 1.43
N ALA A 93 10.12 17.71 2.66
CA ALA A 93 10.59 16.35 2.94
C ALA A 93 9.45 15.35 3.18
N CYS A 94 8.23 15.83 3.35
CA CYS A 94 7.04 15.04 3.65
C CYS A 94 6.02 15.08 2.51
N LEU A 95 5.15 14.07 2.48
CA LEU A 95 3.99 14.10 1.58
C LEU A 95 2.96 15.15 2.03
N THR A 96 2.26 15.71 1.03
CA THR A 96 1.04 16.47 1.25
C THR A 96 -0.12 15.55 1.66
N ASP A 97 -1.21 16.13 2.15
CA ASP A 97 -2.40 15.34 2.51
C ASP A 97 -3.06 14.73 1.26
N GLU A 98 -3.01 15.42 0.11
CA GLU A 98 -3.50 14.90 -1.18
C GLU A 98 -2.67 13.71 -1.66
N GLU A 99 -1.35 13.79 -1.58
CA GLU A 99 -0.47 12.66 -1.92
C GLU A 99 -0.69 11.48 -0.99
N MET A 100 -0.86 11.72 0.31
CA MET A 100 -1.19 10.67 1.27
C MET A 100 -2.52 10.00 0.95
N LYS A 101 -3.55 10.77 0.60
CA LYS A 101 -4.86 10.27 0.16
C LYS A 101 -4.70 9.42 -1.09
N ARG A 102 -3.94 9.90 -2.08
CA ARG A 102 -3.68 9.16 -3.33
C ARG A 102 -2.95 7.82 -3.07
N ILE A 103 -1.92 7.82 -2.23
CA ILE A 103 -1.22 6.58 -1.85
C ILE A 103 -2.19 5.60 -1.18
N ARG A 104 -3.06 6.08 -0.31
CA ARG A 104 -4.06 5.25 0.34
C ARG A 104 -5.03 4.64 -0.67
N GLU A 105 -5.55 5.41 -1.60
CA GLU A 105 -6.44 4.94 -2.66
C GLU A 105 -5.75 3.90 -3.53
N LEU A 106 -4.53 4.18 -4.00
CA LEU A 106 -3.74 3.26 -4.83
C LEU A 106 -3.38 1.96 -4.12
N SER A 107 -3.26 1.98 -2.80
CA SER A 107 -2.95 0.79 -1.98
C SER A 107 -4.16 -0.10 -1.72
N GLY A 108 -5.36 0.33 -2.09
CA GLY A 108 -6.60 -0.43 -1.95
C GLY A 108 -6.75 -1.49 -3.05
N ARG A 109 -7.47 -2.58 -2.74
CA ARG A 109 -7.78 -3.62 -3.72
C ARG A 109 -8.66 -3.13 -4.88
N GLN A 110 -9.44 -2.07 -4.66
CA GLN A 110 -10.21 -1.43 -5.73
C GLN A 110 -9.33 -0.98 -6.90
N THR A 111 -8.11 -0.52 -6.63
CA THR A 111 -7.15 -0.16 -7.68
C THR A 111 -6.83 -1.34 -8.58
N ALA A 112 -6.63 -2.54 -8.02
CA ALA A 112 -6.41 -3.75 -8.81
C ALA A 112 -7.62 -4.07 -9.70
N VAL A 113 -8.85 -3.87 -9.21
CA VAL A 113 -10.08 -4.07 -10.02
C VAL A 113 -10.12 -3.09 -11.18
N HIS A 114 -9.83 -1.81 -10.93
CA HIS A 114 -9.80 -0.78 -11.98
C HIS A 114 -8.73 -1.08 -13.03
N VAL A 115 -7.51 -1.42 -12.60
CA VAL A 115 -6.40 -1.79 -13.50
C VAL A 115 -6.76 -3.00 -14.36
N LEU A 116 -7.29 -4.07 -13.76
CA LEU A 116 -7.72 -5.26 -14.50
C LEU A 116 -8.84 -4.95 -15.48
N SER A 117 -9.79 -4.10 -15.10
CA SER A 117 -10.87 -3.66 -16.00
C SER A 117 -10.34 -2.86 -17.18
N ALA A 118 -9.38 -1.95 -16.95
CA ALA A 118 -8.75 -1.18 -18.00
C ALA A 118 -7.93 -2.05 -18.96
N ILE A 119 -7.17 -3.02 -18.46
CA ILE A 119 -6.42 -3.99 -19.28
C ILE A 119 -7.39 -4.81 -20.15
N ARG A 120 -8.49 -5.28 -19.58
CA ARG A 120 -9.53 -6.03 -20.32
C ARG A 120 -10.16 -5.18 -21.41
N LYS A 121 -10.51 -3.92 -21.14
CA LYS A 121 -11.04 -2.98 -22.14
C LYS A 121 -10.05 -2.74 -23.27
N LYS A 122 -8.76 -2.53 -22.97
CA LYS A 122 -7.72 -2.33 -23.99
C LYS A 122 -7.57 -3.56 -24.90
N LYS A 123 -7.68 -4.77 -24.37
CA LYS A 123 -7.72 -6.01 -25.15
C LYS A 123 -8.94 -6.07 -26.09
N TRP A 124 -10.10 -5.53 -25.65
CA TRP A 124 -11.32 -5.41 -26.48
C TRP A 124 -11.20 -4.33 -27.56
N LEU A 125 -10.53 -3.20 -27.26
CA LEU A 125 -10.34 -2.10 -28.22
C LEU A 125 -9.46 -2.47 -29.42
N HIS A 126 -8.55 -3.41 -29.25
CA HIS A 126 -7.82 -3.98 -30.41
C HIS A 126 -8.71 -4.90 -31.27
N SER A 127 -9.90 -5.26 -30.82
CA SER A 127 -10.86 -6.11 -31.55
C SER A 127 -12.17 -5.40 -31.94
N ALA A 128 -12.44 -4.18 -31.44
CA ALA A 128 -13.66 -3.44 -31.78
C ALA A 128 -13.48 -1.93 -31.59
N SER A 129 -13.77 -1.16 -32.62
CA SER A 129 -13.75 0.32 -32.60
C SER A 129 -14.98 0.89 -31.89
N ALA A 130 -14.91 1.08 -30.56
CA ALA A 130 -15.88 1.90 -29.82
C ALA A 130 -15.25 2.45 -28.54
N VAL A 131 -15.04 3.75 -28.50
CA VAL A 131 -14.50 4.51 -27.35
C VAL A 131 -15.68 5.09 -26.57
N SER A 132 -15.70 4.94 -25.24
CA SER A 132 -16.65 5.59 -24.34
C SER A 132 -15.96 6.63 -23.45
N GLU A 133 -16.71 7.65 -23.07
CA GLU A 133 -16.28 8.92 -22.45
C GLU A 133 -15.61 8.79 -21.05
N TYR A 134 -15.57 7.60 -20.47
CA TYR A 134 -14.88 7.33 -19.18
C TYR A 134 -13.41 6.92 -19.34
N ASP A 135 -12.90 6.80 -20.55
CA ASP A 135 -11.56 6.28 -20.84
C ASP A 135 -10.43 7.31 -20.65
N CYS A 136 -10.77 8.61 -20.53
CA CYS A 136 -9.78 9.71 -20.49
C CYS A 136 -8.89 9.76 -19.25
N VAL A 137 -9.31 9.23 -18.12
CA VAL A 137 -8.58 9.42 -16.84
C VAL A 137 -7.52 8.33 -16.59
N MET A 138 -7.57 7.23 -17.34
CA MET A 138 -6.71 6.06 -17.14
C MET A 138 -5.63 5.89 -18.22
N GLU A 139 -5.69 6.62 -19.32
CA GLU A 139 -4.71 6.50 -20.42
C GLU A 139 -3.29 6.92 -19.99
N ASP A 140 -3.17 7.91 -19.10
CA ASP A 140 -1.87 8.35 -18.58
C ASP A 140 -1.21 7.37 -17.60
N PHE A 141 -1.96 6.37 -17.09
CA PHE A 141 -1.48 5.46 -16.05
C PHE A 141 -1.02 4.10 -16.55
N LEU A 142 -1.36 3.71 -17.78
CA LEU A 142 -1.10 2.36 -18.32
C LEU A 142 -0.40 2.40 -19.67
N THR A 143 0.74 3.04 -19.75
CA THR A 143 1.73 2.70 -20.78
C THR A 143 2.35 1.34 -20.40
N LEU A 144 1.73 0.26 -20.86
CA LEU A 144 2.38 -1.05 -20.80
C LEU A 144 3.63 -0.99 -21.69
N PRO A 145 4.77 -1.54 -21.23
CA PRO A 145 5.97 -1.61 -22.06
C PRO A 145 5.65 -2.25 -23.42
N GLU A 146 6.26 -1.75 -24.49
CA GLU A 146 6.17 -2.37 -25.81
C GLU A 146 6.62 -3.83 -25.70
N GLY A 147 5.82 -4.75 -26.26
CA GLY A 147 6.10 -6.19 -26.22
C GLY A 147 5.46 -6.95 -25.05
N THR A 148 4.64 -6.29 -24.21
CA THR A 148 3.87 -7.01 -23.17
C THR A 148 2.89 -7.97 -23.84
N ASP A 149 3.05 -9.28 -23.60
CA ASP A 149 2.12 -10.30 -24.09
C ASP A 149 0.73 -10.13 -23.47
N THR A 150 -0.20 -9.60 -24.26
CA THR A 150 -1.59 -9.37 -23.85
C THR A 150 -2.45 -10.64 -23.94
N ASN A 151 -1.86 -11.77 -24.35
CA ASN A 151 -2.58 -13.05 -24.50
C ASN A 151 -2.66 -13.88 -23.21
N VAL A 152 -2.14 -13.38 -22.09
CA VAL A 152 -2.28 -14.06 -20.78
C VAL A 152 -3.77 -14.20 -20.46
N PRO A 153 -4.30 -15.43 -20.30
CA PRO A 153 -5.69 -15.61 -19.94
C PRO A 153 -5.95 -15.11 -18.52
N PHE A 154 -6.91 -14.21 -18.35
CA PHE A 154 -7.37 -13.81 -17.02
C PHE A 154 -8.20 -14.95 -16.42
N VAL A 155 -7.79 -15.42 -15.25
CA VAL A 155 -8.54 -16.41 -14.47
C VAL A 155 -9.44 -15.68 -13.47
N GLY A 156 -10.74 -15.92 -13.59
CA GLY A 156 -11.75 -15.30 -12.72
C GLY A 156 -12.09 -13.86 -13.08
N GLU A 157 -13.08 -13.34 -12.39
CA GLU A 157 -13.53 -11.96 -12.50
C GLU A 157 -13.53 -11.29 -11.14
N SER A 158 -13.31 -9.95 -11.13
CA SER A 158 -13.30 -9.16 -9.91
C SER A 158 -14.28 -8.01 -10.05
N PHE A 159 -15.14 -7.86 -9.06
CA PHE A 159 -16.17 -6.83 -8.99
C PHE A 159 -15.97 -5.97 -7.75
N LEU A 160 -16.35 -4.70 -7.84
CA LEU A 160 -16.35 -3.77 -6.73
C LEU A 160 -17.78 -3.47 -6.31
N PHE A 161 -18.07 -3.59 -5.03
CA PHE A 161 -19.37 -3.31 -4.45
C PHE A 161 -19.24 -2.22 -3.39
N HIS A 162 -20.26 -1.37 -3.32
CA HIS A 162 -20.32 -0.25 -2.38
C HIS A 162 -21.39 -0.42 -1.30
N THR A 163 -22.33 -1.34 -1.51
CA THR A 163 -23.45 -1.59 -0.60
C THR A 163 -23.57 -3.07 -0.27
N GLU A 164 -24.12 -3.37 0.90
CA GLU A 164 -24.41 -4.75 1.33
C GLU A 164 -25.40 -5.44 0.39
N ASN A 165 -26.41 -4.72 -0.09
CA ASN A 165 -27.43 -5.26 -1.01
C ASN A 165 -26.80 -5.74 -2.34
N GLU A 166 -25.81 -5.01 -2.86
CA GLU A 166 -25.07 -5.42 -4.05
C GLU A 166 -24.30 -6.71 -3.80
N VAL A 167 -23.64 -6.82 -2.63
CA VAL A 167 -22.91 -8.03 -2.24
C VAL A 167 -23.85 -9.22 -2.11
N GLU A 168 -25.00 -9.05 -1.41
CA GLU A 168 -26.00 -10.13 -1.26
C GLU A 168 -26.55 -10.60 -2.60
N SER A 169 -26.89 -9.68 -3.47
CA SER A 169 -27.40 -9.98 -4.81
C SER A 169 -26.36 -10.77 -5.62
N PHE A 170 -25.10 -10.34 -5.55
CA PHE A 170 -24.01 -11.01 -6.22
C PHE A 170 -23.77 -12.43 -5.70
N VAL A 171 -23.72 -12.60 -4.37
CA VAL A 171 -23.50 -13.91 -3.74
C VAL A 171 -24.62 -14.90 -4.06
N ARG A 172 -25.87 -14.45 -4.13
CA ARG A 172 -27.00 -15.31 -4.54
C ARG A 172 -26.85 -15.83 -5.96
N SER A 173 -26.33 -15.01 -6.88
CA SER A 173 -26.11 -15.40 -8.28
C SER A 173 -24.78 -16.12 -8.51
N HIS A 174 -23.83 -15.99 -7.58
CA HIS A 174 -22.48 -16.59 -7.63
C HIS A 174 -22.18 -17.33 -6.32
N PRO A 175 -22.71 -18.55 -6.14
CA PRO A 175 -22.59 -19.25 -4.86
C PRO A 175 -21.14 -19.51 -4.42
N SER A 176 -20.23 -19.71 -5.37
CA SER A 176 -18.80 -19.86 -5.11
C SER A 176 -18.07 -18.55 -5.39
N ALA A 177 -18.02 -17.66 -4.41
CA ALA A 177 -17.31 -16.39 -4.53
C ALA A 177 -16.36 -16.15 -3.35
N VAL A 178 -15.42 -15.23 -3.54
CA VAL A 178 -14.48 -14.79 -2.51
C VAL A 178 -14.65 -13.29 -2.31
N LEU A 179 -15.17 -12.92 -1.15
CA LEU A 179 -15.28 -11.52 -0.74
C LEU A 179 -13.99 -11.08 -0.07
N LYS A 180 -13.53 -9.88 -0.40
CA LYS A 180 -12.29 -9.32 0.15
C LYS A 180 -12.51 -7.87 0.58
N SER A 181 -12.17 -7.56 1.81
CA SER A 181 -12.19 -6.16 2.28
C SER A 181 -11.20 -5.31 1.46
N PRO A 182 -11.51 -4.03 1.19
CA PRO A 182 -10.68 -3.13 0.36
C PRO A 182 -9.24 -3.02 0.82
N TRP A 183 -9.02 -2.95 2.12
CA TRP A 183 -7.69 -2.90 2.74
C TRP A 183 -7.54 -4.04 3.73
N SER A 184 -7.06 -5.17 3.29
CA SER A 184 -6.78 -6.30 4.17
C SER A 184 -5.53 -7.04 3.68
N GLY A 185 -4.81 -7.60 4.63
CA GLY A 185 -3.60 -8.38 4.37
C GLY A 185 -3.61 -9.67 5.19
N SER A 186 -2.71 -10.60 4.85
CA SER A 186 -2.49 -11.84 5.60
C SER A 186 -3.76 -12.68 5.82
N GLY A 187 -4.64 -12.72 4.82
CA GLY A 187 -5.90 -13.48 4.87
C GLY A 187 -7.03 -12.85 5.68
N ARG A 188 -6.78 -11.75 6.39
CA ARG A 188 -7.84 -11.04 7.13
C ARG A 188 -8.80 -10.36 6.15
N GLY A 189 -10.09 -10.33 6.50
CA GLY A 189 -11.13 -9.74 5.67
C GLY A 189 -11.33 -10.46 4.34
N ILE A 190 -11.06 -11.77 4.30
CA ILE A 190 -11.41 -12.69 3.23
C ILE A 190 -12.52 -13.59 3.72
N GLN A 191 -13.60 -13.68 2.96
CA GLN A 191 -14.72 -14.57 3.23
C GLN A 191 -15.03 -15.39 1.97
N TYR A 192 -15.09 -16.68 2.12
CA TYR A 192 -15.57 -17.61 1.08
C TYR A 192 -17.07 -17.78 1.25
N THR A 193 -17.80 -17.74 0.15
CA THR A 193 -19.27 -17.88 0.16
C THR A 193 -19.70 -19.20 -0.45
N SER A 194 -20.86 -19.70 0.01
CA SER A 194 -21.56 -20.86 -0.52
C SER A 194 -23.01 -20.53 -0.90
N GLY A 195 -23.24 -19.30 -1.38
CA GLY A 195 -24.57 -18.79 -1.73
C GLY A 195 -25.23 -17.97 -0.62
N GLU A 196 -24.65 -17.94 0.58
CA GLU A 196 -25.10 -17.12 1.70
C GLU A 196 -24.06 -16.06 2.06
N PHE A 197 -24.52 -14.86 2.34
CA PHE A 197 -23.70 -13.77 2.85
C PHE A 197 -23.93 -13.63 4.35
N THR A 198 -22.91 -13.96 5.13
CA THR A 198 -22.88 -13.66 6.57
C THR A 198 -22.08 -12.39 6.82
N ARG A 199 -22.67 -11.43 7.53
CA ARG A 199 -21.95 -10.21 7.92
C ARG A 199 -20.70 -10.58 8.71
N PRO A 200 -19.53 -10.02 8.37
CA PRO A 200 -18.37 -10.15 9.24
C PRO A 200 -18.67 -9.50 10.59
N LEU A 201 -18.33 -10.19 11.66
CA LEU A 201 -18.38 -9.70 13.04
C LEU A 201 -17.38 -8.55 13.26
#